data_7592f2ac330f0299f0be730d0ad7d20b
#
_entry.id   7592f2ac330f0299f0be730d0ad7d20b
#
_cell.length_a   1.000
_cell.length_b   1.000
_cell.length_c   1.000
_cell.angle_alpha   90.00
_cell.angle_beta   90.00
_cell.angle_gamma   90.00
#
_symmetry.space_group_name_H-M   'P 1'
#
loop_
_entity.id
_entity.type
_entity.pdbx_description
1 polymer ?
#
loop_
_entity_poly.entity_id
_entity_poly.type
_entity_poly.pdbx_seq_one_letter_code
_entity_poly.pdbx_strand_id
1 'polypeptide(L)'
;IWANLLNGTFGPINRTLIFFKIISQGIPWLSDPMMAKVTLILVNIWIGFPYSMILITSSMTAISNSMYEAAVIDGANKWEQFRSITFPLVMYQLKPILIMQFAGNINNFGAVFFLTAGGPNLPDTISTQAGSTDILISWIFKLTMNTPNMYNIASVLSILVFIVLVPFALYNFMRTKSFKESE
;
A
#
# COMPACT_ATOMS: atom_id res chain seq x y z
N ILE A 1 -1.08 -17.29 -2.39
CA ILE A 1 0.01 -17.55 -3.33
C ILE A 1 1.33 -17.00 -2.77
N TRP A 2 1.47 -15.70 -2.50
CA TRP A 2 2.71 -15.08 -2.01
C TRP A 2 3.27 -15.71 -0.74
N ALA A 3 2.43 -16.05 0.24
CA ALA A 3 2.86 -16.72 1.46
C ALA A 3 3.57 -18.06 1.20
N ASN A 4 3.12 -18.82 0.18
CA ASN A 4 3.75 -20.07 -0.21
C ASN A 4 5.04 -19.84 -1.00
N LEU A 5 5.09 -18.84 -1.87
CA LEU A 5 6.30 -18.49 -2.64
C LEU A 5 7.44 -18.03 -1.72
N LEU A 6 7.10 -17.28 -0.68
CA LEU A 6 8.01 -16.69 0.31
C LEU A 6 8.20 -17.56 1.57
N ASN A 7 7.75 -18.83 1.53
CA ASN A 7 7.99 -19.73 2.66
C ASN A 7 9.50 -19.96 2.87
N GLY A 8 9.97 -19.81 4.11
CA GLY A 8 11.39 -19.88 4.46
C GLY A 8 12.03 -21.23 4.17
N THR A 9 11.28 -22.34 4.31
CA THR A 9 11.79 -23.70 4.19
C THR A 9 11.59 -24.30 2.79
N PHE A 10 10.38 -24.23 2.26
CA PHE A 10 10.04 -24.92 0.99
C PHE A 10 9.66 -23.95 -0.16
N GLY A 11 9.68 -22.64 0.11
CA GLY A 11 9.29 -21.64 -0.87
C GLY A 11 10.16 -21.63 -2.11
N PRO A 12 9.56 -21.58 -3.31
CA PRO A 12 10.29 -21.56 -4.57
C PRO A 12 11.30 -20.43 -4.68
N ILE A 13 11.04 -19.27 -4.10
CA ILE A 13 11.96 -18.12 -4.13
C ILE A 13 13.28 -18.48 -3.46
N ASN A 14 13.26 -18.99 -2.22
CA ASN A 14 14.49 -19.43 -1.55
C ASN A 14 15.21 -20.54 -2.31
N ARG A 15 14.47 -21.52 -2.82
CA ARG A 15 15.08 -22.62 -3.60
C ARG A 15 15.79 -22.11 -4.86
N THR A 16 15.19 -21.17 -5.57
CA THR A 16 15.78 -20.54 -6.75
C THR A 16 17.05 -19.75 -6.39
N LEU A 17 17.00 -18.94 -5.34
CA LEU A 17 18.15 -18.17 -4.88
C LEU A 17 19.32 -19.06 -4.42
N ILE A 18 19.03 -20.18 -3.74
CA ILE A 18 20.03 -21.15 -3.33
C ILE A 18 20.59 -21.89 -4.56
N PHE A 19 19.75 -22.28 -5.52
CA PHE A 19 20.17 -22.94 -6.75
C PHE A 19 21.17 -22.08 -7.54
N PHE A 20 20.91 -20.78 -7.67
CA PHE A 20 21.83 -19.85 -8.31
C PHE A 20 23.01 -19.41 -7.41
N LYS A 21 23.13 -19.98 -6.22
CA LYS A 21 24.19 -19.66 -5.23
C LYS A 21 24.23 -18.17 -4.83
N ILE A 22 23.11 -17.47 -4.93
CA ILE A 22 22.97 -16.06 -4.51
C ILE A 22 22.94 -15.99 -2.97
N ILE A 23 22.29 -16.98 -2.33
CA ILE A 23 22.24 -17.13 -0.88
C ILE A 23 22.69 -18.54 -0.49
N SER A 24 23.25 -18.70 0.68
CA SER A 24 23.68 -20.01 1.24
C SER A 24 22.60 -20.65 2.08
N GLN A 25 21.70 -19.87 2.66
CA GLN A 25 20.61 -20.35 3.54
C GLN A 25 19.31 -19.65 3.15
N GLY A 26 18.19 -20.31 3.42
CA GLY A 26 16.87 -19.73 3.17
C GLY A 26 16.61 -18.50 4.04
N ILE A 27 16.13 -17.44 3.41
CA ILE A 27 15.75 -16.20 4.10
C ILE A 27 14.41 -16.42 4.80
N PRO A 28 14.28 -16.06 6.09
CA PRO A 28 13.03 -16.21 6.86
C PRO A 28 12.04 -15.04 6.54
N TRP A 29 11.60 -14.93 5.28
CA TRP A 29 10.80 -13.83 4.76
C TRP A 29 9.60 -13.44 5.62
N LEU A 30 8.93 -14.43 6.22
CA LEU A 30 7.69 -14.23 6.97
C LEU A 30 7.80 -14.60 8.44
N SER A 31 8.91 -15.19 8.86
CA SER A 31 9.12 -15.69 10.24
C SER A 31 9.95 -14.75 11.10
N ASP A 32 10.76 -13.89 10.49
CA ASP A 32 11.48 -12.83 11.19
C ASP A 32 10.65 -11.55 11.22
N PRO A 33 10.49 -10.86 12.37
CA PRO A 33 9.64 -9.68 12.50
C PRO A 33 10.01 -8.53 11.56
N MET A 34 11.31 -8.30 11.35
CA MET A 34 11.75 -7.20 10.47
C MET A 34 11.59 -7.58 9.00
N MET A 35 12.02 -8.80 8.64
CA MET A 35 11.88 -9.30 7.27
C MET A 35 10.42 -9.42 6.85
N ALA A 36 9.53 -9.81 7.76
CA ALA A 36 8.09 -9.89 7.47
C ALA A 36 7.50 -8.51 7.13
N LYS A 37 7.90 -7.44 7.82
CA LYS A 37 7.48 -6.07 7.50
C LYS A 37 7.99 -5.63 6.14
N VAL A 38 9.28 -5.82 5.86
CA VAL A 38 9.87 -5.47 4.57
C VAL A 38 9.21 -6.26 3.43
N THR A 39 9.03 -7.54 3.63
CA THR A 39 8.37 -8.43 2.66
C THR A 39 6.93 -8.01 2.38
N LEU A 40 6.17 -7.67 3.43
CA LEU A 40 4.80 -7.18 3.29
C LEU A 40 4.76 -5.89 2.44
N ILE A 41 5.66 -4.94 2.70
CA ILE A 41 5.75 -3.70 1.92
C ILE A 41 6.08 -3.99 0.46
N LEU A 42 7.07 -4.84 0.19
CA LEU A 42 7.47 -5.18 -1.18
C LEU A 42 6.36 -5.88 -1.96
N VAL A 43 5.67 -6.83 -1.33
CA VAL A 43 4.52 -7.53 -1.95
C VAL A 43 3.37 -6.56 -2.19
N ASN A 44 3.10 -5.65 -1.24
CA ASN A 44 2.04 -4.64 -1.41
C ASN A 44 2.34 -3.68 -2.56
N ILE A 45 3.59 -3.23 -2.70
CA ILE A 45 4.04 -2.41 -3.84
C ILE A 45 3.88 -3.19 -5.15
N TRP A 46 4.30 -4.46 -5.18
CA TRP A 46 4.18 -5.30 -6.36
C TRP A 46 2.72 -5.49 -6.83
N ILE A 47 1.81 -5.68 -5.89
CA ILE A 47 0.38 -5.84 -6.19
C ILE A 47 -0.25 -4.51 -6.64
N GLY A 48 0.15 -3.39 -6.02
CA GLY A 48 -0.41 -2.06 -6.28
C GLY A 48 0.15 -1.36 -7.52
N PHE A 49 1.38 -1.69 -7.92
CA PHE A 49 2.08 -1.03 -9.01
C PHE A 49 1.36 -1.10 -10.37
N PRO A 50 0.78 -2.24 -10.84
CA PRO A 50 0.13 -2.29 -12.15
C PRO A 50 -1.07 -1.33 -12.25
N TYR A 51 -1.85 -1.21 -11.19
CA TYR A 51 -2.97 -0.27 -11.14
C TYR A 51 -2.47 1.19 -11.23
N SER A 52 -1.45 1.53 -10.46
CA SER A 52 -0.85 2.87 -10.51
C SER A 52 -0.26 3.19 -11.89
N MET A 53 0.37 2.20 -12.53
CA MET A 53 0.92 2.35 -13.87
C MET A 53 -0.16 2.68 -14.90
N ILE A 54 -1.30 1.97 -14.87
CA ILE A 54 -2.43 2.22 -15.78
C ILE A 54 -2.98 3.64 -15.57
N LEU A 55 -3.16 4.06 -14.32
CA LEU A 55 -3.66 5.41 -14.01
C LEU A 55 -2.72 6.52 -14.51
N ILE A 56 -1.41 6.37 -14.25
CA ILE A 56 -0.42 7.34 -14.70
C ILE A 56 -0.38 7.40 -16.23
N THR A 57 -0.35 6.25 -16.90
CA THR A 57 -0.35 6.19 -18.37
C THR A 57 -1.60 6.83 -18.97
N SER A 58 -2.77 6.53 -18.41
CA SER A 58 -4.03 7.15 -18.85
C SER A 58 -4.01 8.68 -18.67
N SER A 59 -3.49 9.17 -17.54
CA SER A 59 -3.36 10.61 -17.30
C SER A 59 -2.37 11.27 -18.26
N MET A 60 -1.28 10.59 -18.62
CA MET A 60 -0.31 11.09 -19.58
C MET A 60 -0.90 11.17 -21.00
N THR A 61 -1.68 10.20 -21.42
CA THR A 61 -2.32 10.17 -22.75
C THR A 61 -3.42 11.24 -22.91
N ALA A 62 -3.96 11.74 -21.80
CA ALA A 62 -4.94 12.82 -21.81
C ALA A 62 -4.31 14.22 -22.06
N ILE A 63 -2.98 14.35 -22.00
CA ILE A 63 -2.27 15.61 -22.27
C ILE A 63 -2.19 15.83 -23.78
N SER A 64 -2.61 17.02 -24.24
CA SER A 64 -2.57 17.36 -25.67
C SER A 64 -1.14 17.39 -26.20
N ASN A 65 -0.93 16.79 -27.38
CA ASN A 65 0.35 16.83 -28.06
C ASN A 65 0.78 18.27 -28.45
N SER A 66 -0.17 19.18 -28.70
CA SER A 66 0.11 20.58 -29.01
C SER A 66 0.92 21.28 -27.90
N MET A 67 0.75 20.89 -26.64
CA MET A 67 1.55 21.44 -25.54
C MET A 67 3.03 21.05 -25.66
N TYR A 68 3.29 19.81 -26.07
CA TYR A 68 4.67 19.32 -26.28
C TYR A 68 5.30 19.93 -27.53
N GLU A 69 4.51 20.10 -28.60
CA GLU A 69 4.96 20.78 -29.84
C GLU A 69 5.35 22.21 -29.57
N ALA A 70 4.53 22.98 -28.85
CA ALA A 70 4.85 24.33 -28.43
C ALA A 70 6.13 24.40 -27.59
N ALA A 71 6.27 23.50 -26.62
CA ALA A 71 7.47 23.44 -25.81
C ALA A 71 8.75 23.09 -26.58
N VAL A 72 8.64 22.30 -27.66
CA VAL A 72 9.78 22.03 -28.57
C VAL A 72 10.16 23.28 -29.34
N ILE A 73 9.17 24.06 -29.80
CA ILE A 73 9.42 25.36 -30.51
C ILE A 73 10.12 26.35 -29.57
N ASP A 74 9.74 26.35 -28.27
CA ASP A 74 10.37 27.17 -27.23
C ASP A 74 11.74 26.65 -26.80
N GLY A 75 12.25 25.54 -27.40
CA GLY A 75 13.56 24.97 -27.14
C GLY A 75 13.63 24.08 -25.91
N ALA A 76 12.50 23.69 -25.30
CA ALA A 76 12.47 22.85 -24.13
C ALA A 76 12.94 21.41 -24.41
N ASN A 77 13.91 20.94 -23.66
CA ASN A 77 14.34 19.54 -23.71
C ASN A 77 13.34 18.59 -23.04
N LYS A 78 13.53 17.26 -23.18
CA LYS A 78 12.63 16.24 -22.65
C LYS A 78 12.43 16.30 -21.13
N TRP A 79 13.47 16.67 -20.39
CA TRP A 79 13.38 16.80 -18.95
C TRP A 79 12.57 18.03 -18.53
N GLU A 80 12.74 19.15 -19.25
CA GLU A 80 11.95 20.36 -19.03
C GLU A 80 10.48 20.13 -19.36
N GLN A 81 10.17 19.45 -20.47
CA GLN A 81 8.81 19.03 -20.83
C GLN A 81 8.20 18.14 -19.74
N PHE A 82 8.95 17.14 -19.23
CA PHE A 82 8.49 16.29 -18.14
C PHE A 82 8.19 17.09 -16.88
N ARG A 83 9.13 17.93 -16.44
CA ARG A 83 9.02 18.67 -15.19
C ARG A 83 7.96 19.78 -15.24
N SER A 84 7.81 20.45 -16.36
CA SER A 84 6.94 21.65 -16.48
C SER A 84 5.56 21.36 -17.06
N ILE A 85 5.39 20.28 -17.82
CA ILE A 85 4.13 19.91 -18.46
C ILE A 85 3.61 18.61 -17.90
N THR A 86 4.33 17.50 -18.08
CA THR A 86 3.83 16.17 -17.78
C THR A 86 3.56 15.98 -16.30
N PHE A 87 4.58 16.19 -15.44
CA PHE A 87 4.47 15.92 -14.02
C PHE A 87 3.38 16.74 -13.31
N PRO A 88 3.29 18.08 -13.48
CA PRO A 88 2.26 18.87 -12.81
C PRO A 88 0.84 18.53 -13.27
N LEU A 89 0.63 18.28 -14.56
CA LEU A 89 -0.68 17.92 -15.10
C LEU A 89 -1.14 16.54 -14.65
N VAL A 90 -0.25 15.54 -14.70
CA VAL A 90 -0.52 14.19 -14.19
C VAL A 90 -0.81 14.22 -12.69
N MET A 91 0.01 14.94 -11.90
CA MET A 91 -0.22 15.06 -10.45
C MET A 91 -1.53 15.78 -10.12
N TYR A 92 -1.91 16.77 -10.91
CA TYR A 92 -3.21 17.45 -10.74
C TYR A 92 -4.38 16.47 -10.91
N GLN A 93 -4.34 15.65 -11.95
CA GLN A 93 -5.38 14.65 -12.24
C GLN A 93 -5.40 13.51 -11.22
N LEU A 94 -4.21 13.02 -10.81
CA LEU A 94 -4.09 11.86 -9.93
C LEU A 94 -4.23 12.20 -8.44
N LYS A 95 -4.08 13.46 -8.03
CA LYS A 95 -4.11 13.86 -6.62
C LYS A 95 -5.29 13.28 -5.82
N PRO A 96 -6.56 13.36 -6.27
CA PRO A 96 -7.68 12.78 -5.53
C PRO A 96 -7.56 11.25 -5.39
N ILE A 97 -7.11 10.57 -6.44
CA ILE A 97 -6.95 9.11 -6.46
C ILE A 97 -5.83 8.68 -5.51
N LEU A 98 -4.69 9.41 -5.50
CA LEU A 98 -3.57 9.13 -4.59
C LEU A 98 -3.98 9.28 -3.13
N ILE A 99 -4.81 10.29 -2.80
CA ILE A 99 -5.35 10.46 -1.44
C ILE A 99 -6.24 9.28 -1.06
N MET A 100 -7.11 8.83 -1.97
CA MET A 100 -7.97 7.65 -1.74
C MET A 100 -7.14 6.37 -1.58
N GLN A 101 -6.10 6.18 -2.40
CA GLN A 101 -5.19 5.04 -2.26
C GLN A 101 -4.44 5.06 -0.93
N PHE A 102 -3.97 6.23 -0.49
CA PHE A 102 -3.31 6.38 0.80
C PHE A 102 -4.25 5.97 1.96
N ALA A 103 -5.49 6.49 1.96
CA ALA A 103 -6.49 6.12 2.96
C ALA A 103 -6.82 4.62 2.91
N GLY A 104 -6.92 4.03 1.71
CA GLY A 104 -7.15 2.60 1.51
C GLY A 104 -6.00 1.73 2.02
N ASN A 105 -4.75 2.19 1.88
CA ASN A 105 -3.59 1.45 2.38
C ASN A 105 -3.50 1.44 3.91
N ILE A 106 -4.00 2.46 4.61
CA ILE A 106 -4.10 2.44 6.09
C ILE A 106 -4.98 1.27 6.57
N ASN A 107 -6.00 0.92 5.80
CA ASN A 107 -6.95 -0.17 6.08
C ASN A 107 -6.74 -1.41 5.19
N ASN A 108 -5.53 -1.65 4.69
CA ASN A 108 -5.27 -2.76 3.78
C ASN A 108 -5.19 -4.10 4.53
N PHE A 109 -6.34 -4.52 5.08
CA PHE A 109 -6.51 -5.80 5.76
C PHE A 109 -6.04 -6.99 4.92
N GLY A 110 -6.39 -7.00 3.64
CA GLY A 110 -6.12 -8.14 2.75
C GLY A 110 -4.63 -8.45 2.60
N ALA A 111 -3.79 -7.42 2.43
CA ALA A 111 -2.35 -7.61 2.28
C ALA A 111 -1.74 -8.28 3.55
N VAL A 112 -2.11 -7.79 4.72
CA VAL A 112 -1.63 -8.34 6.00
C VAL A 112 -2.18 -9.74 6.23
N PHE A 113 -3.51 -9.91 6.11
CA PHE A 113 -4.18 -11.16 6.44
C PHE A 113 -3.73 -12.33 5.56
N PHE A 114 -3.67 -12.14 4.24
CA PHE A 114 -3.32 -13.21 3.30
C PHE A 114 -1.81 -13.49 3.21
N LEU A 115 -0.94 -12.56 3.63
CA LEU A 115 0.49 -12.78 3.57
C LEU A 115 1.05 -13.34 4.87
N THR A 116 0.75 -12.71 6.01
CA THR A 116 1.37 -12.97 7.30
C THR A 116 0.38 -13.33 8.39
N ALA A 117 -0.93 -13.15 8.15
CA ALA A 117 -1.97 -13.20 9.19
C ALA A 117 -1.65 -12.29 10.39
N GLY A 118 -0.91 -11.19 10.15
CA GLY A 118 -0.43 -10.27 11.18
C GLY A 118 0.84 -10.72 11.90
N GLY A 119 1.36 -11.94 11.63
CA GLY A 119 2.56 -12.49 12.25
C GLY A 119 3.88 -11.88 11.76
N PRO A 120 5.00 -12.37 12.28
CA PRO A 120 5.12 -13.28 13.41
C PRO A 120 4.65 -12.67 14.74
N ASN A 121 4.21 -13.54 15.66
CA ASN A 121 3.83 -13.11 17.00
C ASN A 121 5.07 -12.69 17.80
N LEU A 122 4.92 -11.67 18.63
CA LEU A 122 5.97 -11.15 19.48
C LEU A 122 5.75 -11.65 20.92
N PRO A 123 6.83 -12.04 21.66
CA PRO A 123 6.70 -12.50 23.04
C PRO A 123 5.98 -11.50 23.95
N ASP A 124 6.26 -10.22 23.78
CA ASP A 124 5.72 -9.14 24.62
C ASP A 124 4.23 -8.80 24.32
N THR A 125 3.68 -9.34 23.22
CA THR A 125 2.31 -9.03 22.80
C THR A 125 1.37 -10.24 22.83
N ILE A 126 1.75 -11.32 23.52
CA ILE A 126 0.94 -12.55 23.62
C ILE A 126 -0.46 -12.24 24.20
N SER A 127 -0.53 -11.39 25.22
CA SER A 127 -1.80 -11.02 25.87
C SER A 127 -2.73 -10.19 24.97
N THR A 128 -2.16 -9.41 24.06
CA THR A 128 -2.91 -8.55 23.13
C THR A 128 -3.14 -9.20 21.78
N GLN A 129 -2.49 -10.33 21.50
CA GLN A 129 -2.49 -11.06 20.22
C GLN A 129 -2.01 -10.21 19.03
N ALA A 130 -1.39 -9.05 19.26
CA ALA A 130 -0.82 -8.23 18.21
C ALA A 130 0.46 -8.88 17.69
N GLY A 131 0.55 -9.08 16.40
CA GLY A 131 1.77 -9.55 15.74
C GLY A 131 2.57 -8.40 15.11
N SER A 132 3.76 -8.71 14.64
CA SER A 132 4.73 -7.72 14.15
C SER A 132 4.29 -6.98 12.89
N THR A 133 3.42 -7.56 12.09
CA THR A 133 2.90 -6.99 10.85
C THR A 133 1.43 -6.58 10.94
N ASP A 134 0.81 -6.66 12.12
CA ASP A 134 -0.55 -6.21 12.29
C ASP A 134 -0.68 -4.70 12.07
N ILE A 135 -1.72 -4.33 11.38
CA ILE A 135 -2.29 -3.00 11.35
C ILE A 135 -3.57 -2.99 12.20
N LEU A 136 -4.10 -1.81 12.52
CA LEU A 136 -5.25 -1.71 13.42
C LEU A 136 -6.41 -2.59 12.98
N ILE A 137 -6.75 -2.62 11.69
CA ILE A 137 -7.87 -3.40 11.18
C ILE A 137 -7.65 -4.92 11.28
N SER A 138 -6.42 -5.41 11.04
CA SER A 138 -6.11 -6.84 11.17
C SER A 138 -6.07 -7.26 12.64
N TRP A 139 -5.62 -6.38 13.51
CA TRP A 139 -5.64 -6.62 14.95
C TRP A 139 -7.07 -6.62 15.51
N ILE A 140 -7.92 -5.67 15.13
CA ILE A 140 -9.36 -5.66 15.45
C ILE A 140 -10.01 -6.99 15.02
N PHE A 141 -9.71 -7.47 13.82
CA PHE A 141 -10.20 -8.75 13.34
C PHE A 141 -9.76 -9.91 14.24
N LYS A 142 -8.50 -9.98 14.64
CA LYS A 142 -8.01 -11.00 15.57
C LYS A 142 -8.72 -10.96 16.94
N LEU A 143 -8.92 -9.75 17.49
CA LEU A 143 -9.63 -9.56 18.76
C LEU A 143 -11.09 -10.01 18.70
N THR A 144 -11.69 -10.01 17.51
CA THR A 144 -13.08 -10.46 17.33
C THR A 144 -13.20 -11.96 17.03
N MET A 145 -12.21 -12.55 16.35
CA MET A 145 -12.29 -13.93 15.86
C MET A 145 -11.57 -14.94 16.72
N ASN A 146 -10.57 -14.50 17.49
CA ASN A 146 -9.82 -15.39 18.38
C ASN A 146 -10.50 -15.51 19.77
N THR A 147 -10.27 -16.61 20.46
CA THR A 147 -10.76 -16.83 21.82
C THR A 147 -9.68 -16.51 22.87
N PRO A 148 -10.02 -15.79 23.96
CA PRO A 148 -11.34 -15.21 24.27
C PRO A 148 -11.65 -13.99 23.39
N ASN A 149 -12.90 -13.88 22.98
CA ASN A 149 -13.37 -12.76 22.15
C ASN A 149 -13.30 -11.43 22.92
N MET A 150 -12.53 -10.49 22.43
CA MET A 150 -12.34 -9.18 23.06
C MET A 150 -13.14 -8.09 22.32
N TYR A 151 -14.45 -8.31 22.15
CA TYR A 151 -15.32 -7.40 21.40
C TYR A 151 -15.35 -5.97 21.94
N ASN A 152 -15.22 -5.80 23.26
CA ASN A 152 -15.16 -4.50 23.91
C ASN A 152 -13.95 -3.68 23.42
N ILE A 153 -12.75 -4.29 23.38
CA ILE A 153 -11.54 -3.64 22.91
C ILE A 153 -11.61 -3.39 21.40
N ALA A 154 -12.07 -4.39 20.64
CA ALA A 154 -12.25 -4.28 19.19
C ALA A 154 -13.21 -3.15 18.82
N SER A 155 -14.31 -2.97 19.55
CA SER A 155 -15.27 -1.89 19.32
C SER A 155 -14.66 -0.51 19.59
N VAL A 156 -13.93 -0.33 20.67
CA VAL A 156 -13.23 0.93 20.98
C VAL A 156 -12.22 1.27 19.88
N LEU A 157 -11.40 0.31 19.45
CA LEU A 157 -10.43 0.52 18.39
C LEU A 157 -11.11 0.86 17.06
N SER A 158 -12.23 0.21 16.74
CA SER A 158 -13.02 0.52 15.53
C SER A 158 -13.55 1.96 15.53
N ILE A 159 -14.03 2.44 16.68
CA ILE A 159 -14.48 3.82 16.84
C ILE A 159 -13.30 4.80 16.68
N LEU A 160 -12.14 4.50 17.26
CA LEU A 160 -10.95 5.34 17.09
C LEU A 160 -10.51 5.43 15.62
N VAL A 161 -10.49 4.31 14.90
CA VAL A 161 -10.20 4.28 13.46
C VAL A 161 -11.21 5.15 12.69
N PHE A 162 -12.50 5.03 13.01
CA PHE A 162 -13.55 5.84 12.40
C PHE A 162 -13.34 7.34 12.64
N ILE A 163 -13.08 7.75 13.89
CA ILE A 163 -12.88 9.16 14.26
C ILE A 163 -11.67 9.77 13.54
N VAL A 164 -10.63 8.98 13.25
CA VAL A 164 -9.45 9.47 12.53
C VAL A 164 -9.67 9.49 11.02
N LEU A 165 -10.18 8.39 10.45
CA LEU A 165 -10.25 8.25 9.00
C LEU A 165 -11.39 9.05 8.36
N VAL A 166 -12.55 9.13 9.00
CA VAL A 166 -13.70 9.81 8.40
C VAL A 166 -13.47 11.32 8.28
N PRO A 167 -13.02 12.05 9.31
CA PRO A 167 -12.69 13.46 9.15
C PRO A 167 -11.57 13.71 8.14
N PHE A 168 -10.54 12.84 8.12
CA PHE A 168 -9.48 12.92 7.13
C PHE A 168 -10.01 12.77 5.70
N ALA A 169 -10.85 11.78 5.46
CA ALA A 169 -11.45 11.53 4.14
C ALA A 169 -12.38 12.69 3.73
N LEU A 170 -13.25 13.15 4.63
CA LEU A 170 -14.15 14.28 4.38
C LEU A 170 -13.38 15.57 4.08
N TYR A 171 -12.35 15.89 4.87
CA TYR A 171 -11.52 17.07 4.64
C TYR A 171 -10.85 17.06 3.26
N ASN A 172 -10.30 15.92 2.86
CA ASN A 172 -9.68 15.77 1.54
C ASN A 172 -10.71 15.82 0.40
N PHE A 173 -11.88 15.20 0.59
CA PHE A 173 -12.96 15.23 -0.37
C PHE A 173 -13.49 16.65 -0.60
N MET A 174 -13.73 17.41 0.45
CA MET A 174 -14.20 18.80 0.37
C MET A 174 -13.17 19.76 -0.27
N ARG A 175 -11.88 19.44 -0.19
CA ARG A 175 -10.81 20.22 -0.86
C ARG A 175 -10.62 19.87 -2.33
N THR A 176 -11.19 18.79 -2.82
CA THR A 176 -11.09 18.41 -4.22
C THR A 176 -12.05 19.24 -5.04
N LYS A 177 -11.54 19.90 -6.11
CA LYS A 177 -12.31 20.86 -6.96
C LYS A 177 -13.58 20.28 -7.57
N SER A 178 -13.70 18.98 -7.70
CA SER A 178 -14.91 18.31 -8.20
C SER A 178 -16.18 18.64 -7.40
N PHE A 179 -16.05 19.16 -6.19
CA PHE A 179 -17.17 19.62 -5.36
C PHE A 179 -17.51 21.09 -5.59
N LYS A 180 -16.56 21.88 -6.11
CA LYS A 180 -16.75 23.33 -6.34
C LYS A 180 -17.39 23.68 -7.70
N GLU A 181 -17.42 22.72 -8.62
CA GLU A 181 -18.02 22.91 -9.96
C GLU A 181 -19.49 22.48 -10.03
N SER A 182 -20.06 21.99 -8.93
CA SER A 182 -21.49 21.62 -8.83
C SER A 182 -22.36 22.69 -8.16
N GLU A 183 -21.81 23.83 -7.77
CA GLU A 183 -22.52 25.05 -7.37
C GLU A 183 -22.41 26.11 -8.48
#